data_aad694bec3894723bf99f8114f9d63d4
#
_entry.id   aad694bec3894723bf99f8114f9d63d4
#
_cell.length_a   1.000
_cell.length_b   1.000
_cell.length_c   1.000
_cell.angle_alpha   90.00
_cell.angle_beta   90.00
_cell.angle_gamma   90.00
#
_symmetry.space_group_name_H-M   'P 1'
#
loop_
_entity.id
_entity.type
_entity.pdbx_description
1 polymer ?
#
loop_
_entity_poly.entity_id
_entity_poly.type
_entity_poly.pdbx_seq_one_letter_code
_entity_poly.pdbx_strand_id
1 'polypeptide(L)'
;LKLPIYPVNFPTQLILRAEVDGEVAFIDPWSGKYISVDELKKLYEGAFGFGAQIQPEDLARADIPMLIARFRQLAKNALIREEQNDLAFNYIQFLLAGRKDPYDIRDRGLVLAQMGAYPSAIEDLEYFVDQCPNDPTSSLLKTQLLELKGEALKDANAIH
;
A
#
# COMPACT_ATOMS: atom_id res chain seq x y z
N LEU A 1 12.85 28.93 15.68
CA LEU A 1 11.43 29.17 15.37
C LEU A 1 10.75 27.82 15.23
N LYS A 2 9.78 27.51 16.09
CA LYS A 2 8.89 26.37 15.87
C LYS A 2 7.73 26.84 14.99
N LEU A 3 7.75 26.48 13.71
CA LEU A 3 6.62 26.74 12.84
C LEU A 3 5.48 25.77 13.22
N PRO A 4 4.23 26.25 13.37
CA PRO A 4 3.08 25.42 13.70
C PRO A 4 2.58 24.68 12.47
N ILE A 5 3.44 23.86 11.88
CA ILE A 5 3.18 23.04 10.69
C ILE A 5 3.35 21.58 11.06
N TYR A 6 2.35 20.77 10.76
CA TYR A 6 2.27 19.37 11.15
C TYR A 6 1.95 18.50 9.94
N PRO A 7 2.53 17.30 9.82
CA PRO A 7 2.13 16.36 8.80
C PRO A 7 0.72 15.82 9.06
N VAL A 8 -0.01 15.55 7.98
CA VAL A 8 -1.31 14.91 7.98
C VAL A 8 -1.26 13.71 7.04
N ASN A 9 -1.64 12.55 7.55
CA ASN A 9 -1.71 11.32 6.77
C ASN A 9 -3.02 11.26 5.97
N PHE A 10 -3.24 12.23 5.08
CA PHE A 10 -4.43 12.25 4.23
C PHE A 10 -4.45 10.99 3.33
N PRO A 11 -5.60 10.33 3.14
CA PRO A 11 -5.64 9.02 2.49
C PRO A 11 -4.95 8.95 1.13
N THR A 12 -5.09 9.98 0.30
CA THR A 12 -4.53 9.99 -1.06
C THR A 12 -3.05 10.40 -1.09
N GLN A 13 -2.63 11.30 -0.20
CA GLN A 13 -1.27 11.85 -0.19
C GLN A 13 -0.91 12.42 1.18
N LEU A 14 0.39 12.59 1.45
CA LEU A 14 0.86 13.35 2.60
C LEU A 14 0.59 14.83 2.32
N ILE A 15 -0.04 15.53 3.28
CA ILE A 15 -0.21 16.98 3.25
C ILE A 15 0.31 17.59 4.55
N LEU A 16 0.45 18.90 4.58
CA LEU A 16 0.80 19.65 5.78
C LEU A 16 -0.41 20.44 6.29
N ARG A 17 -0.52 20.51 7.60
CA ARG A 17 -1.51 21.31 8.33
C ARG A 17 -0.79 22.45 9.05
N ALA A 18 -1.05 23.68 8.65
CA ALA A 18 -0.58 24.87 9.33
C ALA A 18 -1.68 25.38 10.28
N GLU A 19 -1.28 25.75 11.50
CA GLU A 19 -2.18 26.28 12.51
C GLU A 19 -1.65 27.63 12.99
N VAL A 20 -2.27 28.72 12.52
CA VAL A 20 -1.82 30.06 12.81
C VAL A 20 -3.02 30.88 13.32
N ASP A 21 -2.89 31.50 14.48
CA ASP A 21 -3.91 32.36 15.09
C ASP A 21 -5.31 31.72 15.23
N GLY A 22 -5.36 30.40 15.41
CA GLY A 22 -6.59 29.61 15.52
C GLY A 22 -7.20 29.20 14.20
N GLU A 23 -6.63 29.61 13.08
CA GLU A 23 -7.02 29.16 11.74
C GLU A 23 -6.20 27.96 11.30
N VAL A 24 -6.81 27.08 10.50
CA VAL A 24 -6.19 25.89 9.92
C VAL A 24 -6.14 26.04 8.42
N ALA A 25 -4.95 25.82 7.86
CA ALA A 25 -4.74 25.77 6.42
C ALA A 25 -4.00 24.47 6.06
N PHE A 26 -4.27 23.95 4.86
CA PHE A 26 -3.57 22.78 4.32
C PHE A 26 -2.62 23.19 3.21
N ILE A 27 -1.48 22.51 3.12
CA ILE A 27 -0.39 22.84 2.20
C ILE A 27 0.07 21.55 1.53
N ASP A 28 0.25 21.60 0.23
CA ASP A 28 0.95 20.54 -0.51
C ASP A 28 2.47 20.66 -0.22
N PRO A 29 3.08 19.64 0.42
CA PRO A 29 4.50 19.70 0.78
C PRO A 29 5.43 19.75 -0.43
N TRP A 30 4.95 19.31 -1.59
CA TRP A 30 5.75 19.26 -2.81
C TRP A 30 5.84 20.61 -3.52
N SER A 31 4.72 21.29 -3.66
CA SER A 31 4.66 22.59 -4.34
C SER A 31 4.73 23.79 -3.39
N GLY A 32 4.52 23.56 -2.08
CA GLY A 32 4.41 24.62 -1.08
C GLY A 32 3.13 25.45 -1.20
N LYS A 33 2.17 25.03 -2.02
CA LYS A 33 0.91 25.76 -2.24
C LYS A 33 -0.17 25.34 -1.24
N TYR A 34 -1.05 26.29 -0.92
CA TYR A 34 -2.25 25.99 -0.17
C TYR A 34 -3.18 25.08 -0.97
N ILE A 35 -3.79 24.13 -0.26
CA ILE A 35 -4.82 23.24 -0.79
C ILE A 35 -6.15 23.67 -0.18
N SER A 36 -7.13 24.00 -1.01
CA SER A 36 -8.47 24.32 -0.56
C SER A 36 -9.23 23.08 -0.09
N VAL A 37 -10.27 23.28 0.73
CA VAL A 37 -11.16 22.19 1.17
C VAL A 37 -11.82 21.51 -0.04
N ASP A 38 -12.17 22.27 -1.07
CA ASP A 38 -12.78 21.73 -2.28
C ASP A 38 -11.81 20.84 -3.08
N GLU A 39 -10.52 21.18 -3.12
CA GLU A 39 -9.49 20.35 -3.71
C GLU A 39 -9.28 19.06 -2.92
N LEU A 40 -9.22 19.14 -1.59
CA LEU A 40 -9.14 17.94 -0.73
C LEU A 40 -10.36 17.03 -0.93
N LYS A 41 -11.56 17.60 -1.04
CA LYS A 41 -12.78 16.85 -1.32
C LYS A 41 -12.72 16.13 -2.66
N LYS A 42 -12.27 16.79 -3.71
CA LYS A 42 -12.09 16.17 -5.04
C LYS A 42 -11.08 15.01 -5.01
N LEU A 43 -9.96 15.18 -4.31
CA LEU A 43 -8.96 14.13 -4.11
C LEU A 43 -9.56 12.93 -3.37
N TYR A 44 -10.35 13.19 -2.35
CA TYR A 44 -11.00 12.15 -1.54
C TYR A 44 -12.06 11.40 -2.36
N GLU A 45 -12.93 12.12 -3.06
CA GLU A 45 -13.94 11.53 -3.95
C GLU A 45 -13.32 10.73 -5.10
N GLY A 46 -12.18 11.16 -5.63
CA GLY A 46 -11.43 10.43 -6.65
C GLY A 46 -10.93 9.07 -6.19
N ALA A 47 -10.64 8.93 -4.89
CA ALA A 47 -10.15 7.68 -4.31
C ALA A 47 -11.27 6.77 -3.78
N PHE A 48 -12.33 7.35 -3.19
CA PHE A 48 -13.37 6.61 -2.47
C PHE A 48 -14.74 6.65 -3.14
N GLY A 49 -14.88 7.35 -4.25
CA GLY A 49 -16.12 7.48 -5.01
C GLY A 49 -16.85 8.80 -4.75
N PHE A 50 -17.68 9.18 -5.71
CA PHE A 50 -18.45 10.43 -5.67
C PHE A 50 -19.36 10.49 -4.43
N GLY A 51 -19.34 11.62 -3.73
CA GLY A 51 -20.10 11.83 -2.51
C GLY A 51 -19.43 11.32 -1.22
N ALA A 52 -18.24 10.71 -1.32
CA ALA A 52 -17.45 10.34 -0.14
C ALA A 52 -17.08 11.58 0.68
N GLN A 53 -17.17 11.47 2.01
CA GLN A 53 -16.94 12.60 2.91
C GLN A 53 -15.65 12.40 3.70
N ILE A 54 -14.82 13.44 3.71
CA ILE A 54 -13.61 13.50 4.53
C ILE A 54 -14.01 13.42 6.00
N GLN A 55 -13.38 12.53 6.75
CA GLN A 55 -13.57 12.43 8.19
C GLN A 55 -12.61 13.36 8.93
N PRO A 56 -12.94 13.84 10.13
CA PRO A 56 -12.07 14.70 10.93
C PRO A 56 -10.67 14.07 11.16
N GLU A 57 -10.62 12.74 11.28
CA GLU A 57 -9.40 11.96 11.50
C GLU A 57 -8.46 12.04 10.30
N ASP A 58 -9.01 12.14 9.07
CA ASP A 58 -8.24 12.27 7.83
C ASP A 58 -7.47 13.60 7.75
N LEU A 59 -7.87 14.59 8.51
CA LEU A 59 -7.26 15.92 8.59
C LEU A 59 -6.51 16.16 9.90
N ALA A 60 -6.45 15.16 10.77
CA ALA A 60 -5.73 15.24 12.04
C ALA A 60 -4.21 15.22 11.83
N ARG A 61 -3.47 15.75 12.81
CA ARG A 61 -2.01 15.64 12.83
C ARG A 61 -1.61 14.18 12.88
N ALA A 62 -0.75 13.77 11.95
CA ALA A 62 -0.20 12.42 11.95
C ALA A 62 0.83 12.24 13.06
N ASP A 63 0.80 11.09 13.70
CA ASP A 63 1.86 10.67 14.61
C ASP A 63 3.01 9.97 13.85
N ILE A 64 4.14 9.76 14.53
CA ILE A 64 5.32 9.13 13.96
C ILE A 64 5.04 7.69 13.47
N PRO A 65 4.34 6.83 14.23
CA PRO A 65 3.98 5.49 13.76
C PRO A 65 3.18 5.48 12.47
N MET A 66 2.19 6.36 12.31
CA MET A 66 1.41 6.50 11.07
C MET A 66 2.29 6.89 9.88
N LEU A 67 3.20 7.84 10.08
CA LEU A 67 4.14 8.27 9.03
C LEU A 67 5.09 7.15 8.63
N ILE A 68 5.65 6.43 9.60
CA ILE A 68 6.52 5.28 9.33
C ILE A 68 5.76 4.20 8.55
N ALA A 69 4.52 3.89 8.94
CA ALA A 69 3.70 2.91 8.23
C ALA A 69 3.45 3.34 6.78
N ARG A 70 3.12 4.62 6.55
CA ARG A 70 2.95 5.18 5.21
C ARG A 70 4.22 5.07 4.37
N PHE A 71 5.37 5.48 4.90
CA PHE A 71 6.65 5.40 4.18
C PHE A 71 7.02 3.97 3.83
N ARG A 72 6.80 3.02 4.75
CA ARG A 72 7.01 1.59 4.49
C ARG A 72 6.16 1.09 3.33
N GLN A 73 4.89 1.46 3.31
CA GLN A 73 3.98 1.08 2.23
C GLN A 73 4.39 1.71 0.89
N LEU A 74 4.76 3.00 0.89
CA LEU A 74 5.22 3.69 -0.31
C LEU A 74 6.51 3.07 -0.86
N ALA A 75 7.48 2.76 -0.01
CA ALA A 75 8.72 2.10 -0.40
C ALA A 75 8.45 0.71 -1.02
N LYS A 76 7.64 -0.11 -0.37
CA LYS A 76 7.22 -1.42 -0.90
C LYS A 76 6.59 -1.29 -2.29
N ASN A 77 5.59 -0.41 -2.41
CA ASN A 77 4.87 -0.21 -3.67
C ASN A 77 5.78 0.32 -4.78
N ALA A 78 6.73 1.19 -4.45
CA ALA A 78 7.71 1.68 -5.42
C ALA A 78 8.60 0.56 -5.94
N LEU A 79 9.15 -0.29 -5.07
CA LEU A 79 9.98 -1.43 -5.46
C LEU A 79 9.23 -2.42 -6.36
N ILE A 80 7.97 -2.72 -6.03
CA ILE A 80 7.12 -3.61 -6.84
C ILE A 80 6.83 -2.97 -8.20
N ARG A 81 6.44 -1.70 -8.23
CA ARG A 81 6.11 -0.99 -9.48
C ARG A 81 7.30 -0.86 -10.43
N GLU A 82 8.48 -0.65 -9.89
CA GLU A 82 9.73 -0.54 -10.68
C GLU A 82 10.34 -1.94 -10.99
N GLU A 83 9.61 -3.02 -10.72
CA GLU A 83 9.99 -4.41 -10.97
C GLU A 83 11.35 -4.81 -10.35
N GLN A 84 11.71 -4.15 -9.23
CA GLN A 84 12.92 -4.46 -8.46
C GLN A 84 12.67 -5.68 -7.57
N ASN A 85 12.40 -6.83 -8.18
CA ASN A 85 11.85 -8.01 -7.52
C ASN A 85 12.70 -8.52 -6.36
N ASP A 86 14.02 -8.58 -6.50
CA ASP A 86 14.92 -9.00 -5.41
C ASP A 86 14.88 -8.03 -4.23
N LEU A 87 14.87 -6.72 -4.50
CA LEU A 87 14.76 -5.71 -3.45
C LEU A 87 13.39 -5.70 -2.82
N ALA A 88 12.33 -5.83 -3.62
CA ALA A 88 10.95 -5.92 -3.14
C ALA A 88 10.77 -7.12 -2.22
N PHE A 89 11.24 -8.30 -2.63
CA PHE A 89 11.20 -9.51 -1.82
C PHE A 89 11.91 -9.33 -0.48
N ASN A 90 13.16 -8.87 -0.50
CA ASN A 90 13.93 -8.64 0.72
C ASN A 90 13.28 -7.60 1.64
N TYR A 91 12.72 -6.55 1.08
CA TYR A 91 12.02 -5.53 1.84
C TYR A 91 10.75 -6.05 2.49
N ILE A 92 9.95 -6.84 1.76
CA ILE A 92 8.73 -7.46 2.29
C ILE A 92 9.11 -8.47 3.40
N GLN A 93 10.17 -9.26 3.23
CA GLN A 93 10.68 -10.15 4.28
C GLN A 93 11.04 -9.38 5.55
N PHE A 94 11.69 -8.22 5.41
CA PHE A 94 11.97 -7.34 6.55
C PHE A 94 10.68 -6.85 7.24
N LEU A 95 9.64 -6.48 6.49
CA LEU A 95 8.35 -6.07 7.05
C LEU A 95 7.68 -7.23 7.81
N LEU A 96 7.72 -8.43 7.25
CA LEU A 96 7.12 -9.65 7.81
C LEU A 96 7.87 -10.18 9.05
N ALA A 97 9.13 -9.83 9.25
CA ALA A 97 9.88 -10.19 10.45
C ALA A 97 9.29 -9.60 11.74
N GLY A 98 8.61 -8.46 11.64
CA GLY A 98 7.97 -7.78 12.78
C GLY A 98 6.49 -8.10 12.97
N ARG A 99 5.80 -8.54 11.92
CA ARG A 99 4.36 -8.83 11.96
C ARG A 99 3.94 -9.71 10.78
N LYS A 100 3.00 -10.59 11.01
CA LYS A 100 2.44 -11.44 9.94
C LYS A 100 1.20 -10.77 9.33
N ASP A 101 1.42 -9.87 8.37
CA ASP A 101 0.36 -9.15 7.67
C ASP A 101 -0.05 -9.89 6.39
N PRO A 102 -1.33 -10.28 6.22
CA PRO A 102 -1.77 -11.00 5.02
C PRO A 102 -1.53 -10.24 3.72
N TYR A 103 -1.63 -8.91 3.72
CA TYR A 103 -1.39 -8.09 2.52
C TYR A 103 0.09 -8.07 2.14
N ASP A 104 1.00 -8.02 3.10
CA ASP A 104 2.43 -8.13 2.83
C ASP A 104 2.79 -9.55 2.32
N ILE A 105 2.13 -10.60 2.83
CA ILE A 105 2.29 -11.97 2.33
C ILE A 105 1.77 -12.08 0.89
N ARG A 106 0.59 -11.52 0.57
CA ARG A 106 0.08 -11.46 -0.80
C ARG A 106 1.08 -10.80 -1.74
N ASP A 107 1.59 -9.63 -1.36
CA ASP A 107 2.53 -8.86 -2.17
C ASP A 107 3.83 -9.65 -2.38
N ARG A 108 4.31 -10.40 -1.37
CA ARG A 108 5.44 -11.32 -1.50
C ARG A 108 5.14 -12.44 -2.49
N GLY A 109 3.96 -13.04 -2.41
CA GLY A 109 3.53 -14.08 -3.35
C GLY A 109 3.50 -13.60 -4.80
N LEU A 110 3.02 -12.36 -5.04
CA LEU A 110 3.04 -11.76 -6.38
C LEU A 110 4.46 -11.52 -6.89
N VAL A 111 5.35 -11.03 -6.04
CA VAL A 111 6.78 -10.85 -6.38
C VAL A 111 7.45 -12.19 -6.66
N LEU A 112 7.20 -13.22 -5.85
CA LEU A 112 7.73 -14.58 -6.06
C LEU A 112 7.24 -15.18 -7.39
N ALA A 113 5.99 -14.94 -7.77
CA ALA A 113 5.46 -15.36 -9.06
C ALA A 113 6.20 -14.71 -10.24
N GLN A 114 6.50 -13.41 -10.15
CA GLN A 114 7.30 -12.67 -11.13
C GLN A 114 8.74 -13.21 -11.23
N MET A 115 9.28 -13.71 -10.11
CA MET A 115 10.61 -14.32 -10.05
C MET A 115 10.64 -15.80 -10.53
N GLY A 116 9.50 -16.38 -10.87
CA GLY A 116 9.39 -17.80 -11.26
C GLY A 116 9.40 -18.76 -10.08
N ALA A 117 9.37 -18.29 -8.84
CA ALA A 117 9.35 -19.13 -7.64
C ALA A 117 7.90 -19.60 -7.33
N TYR A 118 7.29 -20.31 -8.29
CA TYR A 118 5.87 -20.65 -8.28
C TYR A 118 5.40 -21.41 -7.04
N PRO A 119 6.11 -22.42 -6.50
CA PRO A 119 5.64 -23.13 -5.30
C PRO A 119 5.44 -22.19 -4.11
N SER A 120 6.41 -21.33 -3.82
CA SER A 120 6.34 -20.36 -2.72
C SER A 120 5.33 -19.24 -2.97
N ALA A 121 5.17 -18.83 -4.23
CA ALA A 121 4.14 -17.87 -4.62
C ALA A 121 2.73 -18.41 -4.35
N ILE A 122 2.48 -19.67 -4.70
CA ILE A 122 1.20 -20.33 -4.48
C ILE A 122 0.89 -20.40 -2.99
N GLU A 123 1.86 -20.81 -2.15
CA GLU A 123 1.68 -20.85 -0.68
C GLU A 123 1.24 -19.50 -0.11
N ASP A 124 1.91 -18.42 -0.49
CA ASP A 124 1.61 -17.08 -0.01
C ASP A 124 0.24 -16.58 -0.48
N LEU A 125 -0.09 -16.80 -1.74
CA LEU A 125 -1.37 -16.34 -2.31
C LEU A 125 -2.56 -17.16 -1.78
N GLU A 126 -2.40 -18.47 -1.57
CA GLU A 126 -3.41 -19.31 -0.91
C GLU A 126 -3.64 -18.82 0.52
N TYR A 127 -2.58 -18.57 1.27
CA TYR A 127 -2.69 -18.02 2.62
C TYR A 127 -3.50 -16.72 2.64
N PHE A 128 -3.22 -15.78 1.72
CA PHE A 128 -3.98 -14.53 1.64
C PHE A 128 -5.47 -14.76 1.36
N VAL A 129 -5.78 -15.60 0.37
CA VAL A 129 -7.16 -15.91 -0.01
C VAL A 129 -7.93 -16.54 1.14
N ASP A 130 -7.28 -17.38 1.94
CA ASP A 130 -7.88 -18.02 3.10
C ASP A 130 -8.09 -17.03 4.26
N GLN A 131 -7.16 -16.12 4.49
CA GLN A 131 -7.26 -15.12 5.55
C GLN A 131 -8.19 -13.96 5.19
N CYS A 132 -8.30 -13.61 3.92
CA CYS A 132 -9.05 -12.45 3.42
C CYS A 132 -10.06 -12.87 2.31
N PRO A 133 -10.99 -13.81 2.57
CA PRO A 133 -11.87 -14.36 1.52
C PRO A 133 -12.81 -13.34 0.89
N ASN A 134 -13.13 -12.26 1.62
CA ASN A 134 -14.02 -11.18 1.18
C ASN A 134 -13.29 -9.98 0.56
N ASP A 135 -11.96 -10.04 0.47
CA ASP A 135 -11.20 -9.00 -0.21
C ASP A 135 -11.51 -9.00 -1.70
N PRO A 136 -11.74 -7.84 -2.35
CA PRO A 136 -12.05 -7.76 -3.78
C PRO A 136 -11.01 -8.44 -4.68
N THR A 137 -9.75 -8.48 -4.24
CA THR A 137 -8.67 -9.12 -5.01
C THR A 137 -8.66 -10.65 -4.90
N SER A 138 -9.31 -11.23 -3.88
CA SER A 138 -9.28 -12.67 -3.63
C SER A 138 -9.92 -13.49 -4.75
N SER A 139 -10.95 -12.97 -5.42
CA SER A 139 -11.56 -13.64 -6.57
C SER A 139 -10.60 -13.70 -7.78
N LEU A 140 -9.88 -12.61 -8.04
CA LEU A 140 -8.88 -12.54 -9.09
C LEU A 140 -7.70 -13.47 -8.80
N LEU A 141 -7.22 -13.47 -7.55
CA LEU A 141 -6.11 -14.33 -7.12
C LEU A 141 -6.42 -15.80 -7.24
N LYS A 142 -7.66 -16.23 -7.02
CA LYS A 142 -8.08 -17.62 -7.26
C LYS A 142 -7.88 -18.05 -8.71
N THR A 143 -8.14 -17.17 -9.67
CA THR A 143 -7.89 -17.45 -11.09
C THR A 143 -6.39 -17.52 -11.38
N GLN A 144 -5.60 -16.56 -10.88
CA GLN A 144 -4.15 -16.56 -11.03
C GLN A 144 -3.48 -17.78 -10.38
N LEU A 145 -3.99 -18.25 -9.24
CA LEU A 145 -3.50 -19.47 -8.59
C LEU A 145 -3.65 -20.72 -9.48
N LEU A 146 -4.71 -20.82 -10.27
CA LEU A 146 -4.87 -21.94 -11.23
C LEU A 146 -3.80 -21.88 -12.32
N GLU A 147 -3.49 -20.70 -12.83
CA GLU A 147 -2.45 -20.49 -13.82
C GLU A 147 -1.06 -20.83 -13.25
N LEU A 148 -0.73 -20.32 -12.07
CA LEU A 148 0.55 -20.58 -11.40
C LEU A 148 0.77 -22.07 -11.09
N LYS A 149 -0.29 -22.79 -10.68
CA LYS A 149 -0.23 -24.24 -10.49
C LYS A 149 0.07 -24.97 -11.80
N GLY A 150 -0.48 -24.49 -12.91
CA GLY A 150 -0.18 -25.01 -14.24
C GLY A 150 1.29 -24.81 -14.64
N GLU A 151 1.85 -23.62 -14.37
CA GLU A 151 3.27 -23.33 -14.65
C GLU A 151 4.20 -24.15 -13.75
N ALA A 152 3.91 -24.25 -12.46
CA ALA A 152 4.69 -25.07 -11.53
C ALA A 152 4.76 -26.55 -11.95
N LEU A 153 3.67 -27.09 -12.51
CA LEU A 153 3.65 -28.47 -13.03
C LEU A 153 4.49 -28.64 -14.31
N LYS A 154 4.50 -27.63 -15.19
CA LYS A 154 5.35 -27.64 -16.40
C LYS A 154 6.82 -27.63 -16.02
N ASP A 155 7.23 -26.77 -15.08
CA ASP A 155 8.61 -26.68 -14.61
C ASP A 155 9.07 -27.99 -13.97
N ALA A 156 8.23 -28.62 -13.15
CA ALA A 156 8.53 -29.91 -12.55
C ALA A 156 8.75 -31.02 -13.60
N ASN A 157 7.98 -31.01 -14.70
CA ASN A 157 8.09 -31.98 -15.79
C ASN A 157 9.27 -31.68 -16.73
N ALA A 158 9.76 -30.44 -16.79
CA ALA A 158 10.90 -30.08 -17.66
C ALA A 158 12.27 -30.51 -17.08
N ILE A 159 12.31 -30.85 -15.78
CA ILE A 159 13.52 -31.27 -15.06
C ILE A 159 13.78 -32.81 -15.19
N HIS A 160 12.82 -33.54 -15.77
CA HIS A 160 12.90 -34.98 -16.02
C HIS A 160 13.02 -35.26 -17.51
#